data_cc697eb95a2feaf440ff4a786c101894
#
_entry.id   cc697eb95a2feaf440ff4a786c101894
#
_cell.length_a   1.000
_cell.length_b   1.000
_cell.length_c   1.000
_cell.angle_alpha   90.00
_cell.angle_beta   90.00
_cell.angle_gamma   90.00
#
_symmetry.space_group_name_H-M   'P 1'
#
loop_
_entity.id
_entity.type
_entity.pdbx_description
1 polymer ?
#
loop_
_entity_poly.entity_id
_entity_poly.type
_entity_poly.pdbx_seq_one_letter_code
_entity_poly.pdbx_strand_id
1 'polypeptide(L)'
;MKIIKYVLSLAILNLIALILVTLGLPDIVPLHINIFGAIDSFGSKWFIPIIGMIPVLIAVIYIIYTYYLQSDLNKEIENKIIPTIAIIFIPFTWILVIFSLKFSDTVNSLHPSTNFASINIIVFVLVILALLFIFISFYLENLKQNWYIGIRTPWTLKNELVWKKTHKLGKYTFRIGGILLLIHAIAVFLTFNFFYAIIGLIMVIIIIAGIPILYSYKEYKKIKK
;
A
#
# COMPACT_ATOMS: atom_id res chain seq x y z
N MET A 1 12.38 9.46 -16.18
CA MET A 1 12.26 10.88 -15.71
C MET A 1 10.96 11.60 -16.10
N LYS A 2 10.42 11.49 -17.32
CA LYS A 2 9.18 12.22 -17.69
C LYS A 2 7.98 11.81 -16.81
N ILE A 3 7.75 10.51 -16.62
CA ILE A 3 6.57 9.99 -15.89
C ILE A 3 6.51 10.53 -14.45
N ILE A 4 7.61 10.51 -13.70
CA ILE A 4 7.60 10.94 -12.29
C ILE A 4 7.28 12.44 -12.13
N LYS A 5 7.63 13.28 -13.12
CA LYS A 5 7.27 14.69 -13.10
C LYS A 5 5.75 14.89 -13.22
N TYR A 6 5.07 14.11 -14.09
CA TYR A 6 3.61 14.11 -14.17
C TYR A 6 2.97 13.58 -12.88
N VAL A 7 3.56 12.54 -12.28
CA VAL A 7 3.10 12.02 -10.98
C VAL A 7 3.25 13.04 -9.88
N LEU A 8 4.37 13.78 -9.84
CA LEU A 8 4.56 14.88 -8.89
C LEU A 8 3.51 15.98 -9.09
N SER A 9 3.24 16.39 -10.33
CA SER A 9 2.20 17.40 -10.62
C SER A 9 0.83 16.91 -10.15
N LEU A 10 0.48 15.64 -10.42
CA LEU A 10 -0.77 15.03 -9.96
C LEU A 10 -0.85 14.98 -8.43
N ALA A 11 0.24 14.61 -7.75
CA ALA A 11 0.31 14.55 -6.29
C ALA A 11 0.16 15.95 -5.65
N ILE A 12 0.74 16.98 -6.26
CA ILE A 12 0.57 18.37 -5.80
C ILE A 12 -0.87 18.82 -5.99
N LEU A 13 -1.48 18.56 -7.15
CA LEU A 13 -2.90 18.87 -7.40
C LEU A 13 -3.81 18.15 -6.40
N ASN A 14 -3.52 16.88 -6.12
CA ASN A 14 -4.22 16.11 -5.08
C ASN A 14 -4.08 16.76 -3.70
N LEU A 15 -2.87 17.20 -3.30
CA LEU A 15 -2.65 17.86 -2.02
C LEU A 15 -3.44 19.18 -1.92
N ILE A 16 -3.45 19.99 -3.00
CA ILE A 16 -4.24 21.21 -3.06
C ILE A 16 -5.73 20.89 -2.89
N ALA A 17 -6.24 19.87 -3.60
CA ALA A 17 -7.64 19.45 -3.49
C ALA A 17 -7.99 19.00 -2.05
N LEU A 18 -7.09 18.24 -1.40
CA LEU A 18 -7.26 17.83 0.00
C LEU A 18 -7.30 19.02 0.95
N ILE A 19 -6.43 20.02 0.77
CA ILE A 19 -6.44 21.24 1.57
C ILE A 19 -7.79 21.96 1.42
N LEU A 20 -8.25 22.16 0.17
CA LEU A 20 -9.52 22.85 -0.11
C LEU A 20 -10.71 22.12 0.52
N VAL A 21 -10.78 20.80 0.39
CA VAL A 21 -11.86 20.01 1.01
C VAL A 21 -11.78 20.04 2.53
N THR A 22 -10.57 20.00 3.11
CA THR A 22 -10.36 20.06 4.56
C THR A 22 -10.91 21.37 5.17
N LEU A 23 -10.91 22.49 4.45
CA LEU A 23 -11.48 23.75 4.93
C LEU A 23 -12.97 23.62 5.28
N GLY A 24 -13.71 22.79 4.51
CA GLY A 24 -15.14 22.55 4.72
C GLY A 24 -15.49 21.46 5.74
N LEU A 25 -14.48 20.72 6.28
CA LEU A 25 -14.73 19.67 7.26
C LEU A 25 -14.81 20.19 8.71
N PRO A 26 -15.48 19.46 9.61
CA PRO A 26 -15.43 19.74 11.05
C PRO A 26 -13.99 19.78 11.57
N ASP A 27 -13.72 20.54 12.63
CA ASP A 27 -12.37 20.69 13.19
C ASP A 27 -11.81 19.37 13.74
N ILE A 28 -12.70 18.49 14.20
CA ILE A 28 -12.37 17.16 14.70
C ILE A 28 -12.95 16.12 13.76
N VAL A 29 -12.10 15.22 13.30
CA VAL A 29 -12.44 14.14 12.37
C VAL A 29 -12.02 12.79 12.94
N PRO A 30 -12.68 11.67 12.53
CA PRO A 30 -12.26 10.34 12.92
C PRO A 30 -10.93 9.98 12.25
N LEU A 31 -9.99 9.44 13.02
CA LEU A 31 -8.66 9.06 12.55
C LEU A 31 -8.41 7.55 12.56
N HIS A 32 -9.13 6.80 13.39
CA HIS A 32 -8.91 5.37 13.55
C HIS A 32 -10.23 4.61 13.72
N ILE A 33 -10.23 3.39 13.19
CA ILE A 33 -11.30 2.39 13.36
C ILE A 33 -10.67 1.17 14.01
N ASN A 34 -11.24 0.71 15.09
CA ASN A 34 -10.76 -0.48 15.80
C ASN A 34 -11.14 -1.79 15.05
N ILE A 35 -10.66 -2.91 15.59
CA ILE A 35 -10.89 -4.25 15.00
C ILE A 35 -12.37 -4.68 14.96
N PHE A 36 -13.26 -3.97 15.66
CA PHE A 36 -14.71 -4.21 15.66
C PHE A 36 -15.46 -3.28 14.71
N GLY A 37 -14.75 -2.43 13.96
CA GLY A 37 -15.35 -1.47 13.04
C GLY A 37 -15.83 -0.17 13.70
N ALA A 38 -15.58 0.01 15.01
CA ALA A 38 -15.96 1.21 15.73
C ALA A 38 -14.87 2.29 15.68
N ILE A 39 -15.28 3.55 15.59
CA ILE A 39 -14.36 4.70 15.66
C ILE A 39 -13.92 4.84 17.13
N ASP A 40 -12.64 4.84 17.37
CA ASP A 40 -12.04 4.91 18.70
C ASP A 40 -10.98 6.00 18.85
N SER A 41 -10.67 6.73 17.79
CA SER A 41 -9.75 7.86 17.84
C SER A 41 -10.21 8.99 16.94
N PHE A 42 -10.07 10.20 17.44
CA PHE A 42 -10.39 11.46 16.75
C PHE A 42 -9.21 12.39 16.81
N GLY A 43 -9.12 13.30 15.84
CA GLY A 43 -8.07 14.33 15.83
C GLY A 43 -8.40 15.48 14.90
N SER A 44 -7.45 16.40 14.76
CA SER A 44 -7.61 17.58 13.92
C SER A 44 -7.78 17.20 12.46
N LYS A 45 -8.69 17.88 11.75
CA LYS A 45 -8.88 17.76 10.30
C LYS A 45 -7.59 17.98 9.49
N TRP A 46 -6.62 18.69 10.03
CA TRP A 46 -5.35 18.95 9.38
C TRP A 46 -4.44 17.73 9.22
N PHE A 47 -4.77 16.59 9.86
CA PHE A 47 -4.12 15.33 9.56
C PHE A 47 -4.37 14.87 8.10
N ILE A 48 -5.49 15.27 7.48
CA ILE A 48 -5.83 14.89 6.11
C ILE A 48 -4.79 15.41 5.11
N PRO A 49 -4.49 16.72 5.01
CA PRO A 49 -3.45 17.20 4.11
C PRO A 49 -2.04 16.71 4.50
N ILE A 50 -1.75 16.45 5.79
CA ILE A 50 -0.47 15.85 6.20
C ILE A 50 -0.29 14.47 5.55
N ILE A 51 -1.31 13.61 5.56
CA ILE A 51 -1.28 12.33 4.85
C ILE A 51 -1.21 12.54 3.33
N GLY A 52 -1.88 13.57 2.83
CA GLY A 52 -1.82 13.99 1.41
C GLY A 52 -0.42 14.36 0.92
N MET A 53 0.52 14.66 1.82
CA MET A 53 1.93 14.89 1.46
C MET A 53 2.67 13.60 1.07
N ILE A 54 2.19 12.42 1.45
CA ILE A 54 2.89 11.14 1.21
C ILE A 54 3.20 10.92 -0.28
N PRO A 55 2.24 11.01 -1.23
CA PRO A 55 2.55 10.87 -2.65
C PRO A 55 3.55 11.91 -3.18
N VAL A 56 3.48 13.13 -2.66
CA VAL A 56 4.41 14.22 -3.03
C VAL A 56 5.82 13.86 -2.55
N LEU A 57 5.97 13.43 -1.30
CA LEU A 57 7.26 13.02 -0.74
C LEU A 57 7.85 11.84 -1.49
N ILE A 58 7.05 10.82 -1.81
CA ILE A 58 7.50 9.67 -2.63
C ILE A 58 8.04 10.17 -3.97
N ALA A 59 7.31 11.04 -4.66
CA ALA A 59 7.73 11.56 -5.96
C ALA A 59 9.01 12.41 -5.86
N VAL A 60 9.11 13.30 -4.87
CA VAL A 60 10.30 14.15 -4.65
C VAL A 60 11.51 13.31 -4.29
N ILE A 61 11.39 12.39 -3.33
CA ILE A 61 12.48 11.49 -2.93
C ILE A 61 12.96 10.67 -4.13
N TYR A 62 12.02 10.19 -4.96
CA TYR A 62 12.40 9.42 -6.14
C TYR A 62 13.10 10.28 -7.21
N ILE A 63 12.70 11.54 -7.39
CA ILE A 63 13.41 12.47 -8.28
C ILE A 63 14.86 12.68 -7.79
N ILE A 64 15.04 12.92 -6.49
CA ILE A 64 16.36 13.06 -5.88
C ILE A 64 17.19 11.79 -6.07
N TYR A 65 16.59 10.61 -5.79
CA TYR A 65 17.21 9.32 -5.98
C TYR A 65 17.66 9.12 -7.44
N THR A 66 16.80 9.42 -8.41
CA THR A 66 17.13 9.24 -9.84
C THR A 66 18.25 10.15 -10.31
N TYR A 67 18.41 11.30 -9.67
CA TYR A 67 19.46 12.26 -10.03
C TYR A 67 20.82 11.89 -9.44
N TYR A 68 20.88 11.40 -8.20
CA TYR A 68 22.13 11.22 -7.47
C TYR A 68 22.54 9.75 -7.31
N LEU A 69 21.63 8.81 -7.24
CA LEU A 69 21.87 7.45 -6.75
C LEU A 69 21.45 6.34 -7.71
N GLN A 70 20.64 6.64 -8.73
CA GLN A 70 20.09 5.60 -9.60
C GLN A 70 21.19 4.93 -10.43
N SER A 71 21.37 3.63 -10.20
CA SER A 71 22.20 2.78 -11.07
C SER A 71 21.41 2.36 -12.31
N ASP A 72 22.11 2.06 -13.42
CA ASP A 72 21.45 1.56 -14.64
C ASP A 72 20.89 0.13 -14.46
N LEU A 73 21.25 -0.55 -13.38
CA LEU A 73 20.98 -1.96 -13.14
C LEU A 73 19.47 -2.30 -13.14
N ASN A 74 18.64 -1.49 -12.48
CA ASN A 74 17.19 -1.69 -12.34
C ASN A 74 16.37 -0.50 -12.84
N LYS A 75 17.01 0.46 -13.49
CA LYS A 75 16.43 1.76 -13.86
C LYS A 75 15.08 1.66 -14.57
N GLU A 76 14.93 0.73 -15.51
CA GLU A 76 13.68 0.56 -16.26
C GLU A 76 12.54 0.10 -15.32
N ILE A 77 12.83 -0.82 -14.41
CA ILE A 77 11.85 -1.39 -13.47
C ILE A 77 11.49 -0.34 -12.41
N GLU A 78 12.48 0.34 -11.86
CA GLU A 78 12.29 1.40 -10.87
C GLU A 78 11.46 2.55 -11.42
N ASN A 79 11.71 2.97 -12.66
CA ASN A 79 10.95 4.01 -13.36
C ASN A 79 9.47 3.63 -13.61
N LYS A 80 9.11 2.37 -13.48
CA LYS A 80 7.71 1.89 -13.55
C LYS A 80 7.09 1.70 -12.16
N ILE A 81 7.81 1.04 -11.27
CA ILE A 81 7.28 0.67 -9.94
C ILE A 81 7.04 1.89 -9.06
N ILE A 82 8.03 2.77 -8.90
CA ILE A 82 7.95 3.85 -7.91
C ILE A 82 6.92 4.91 -8.27
N PRO A 83 6.83 5.38 -9.53
CA PRO A 83 5.73 6.26 -9.93
C PRO A 83 4.35 5.63 -9.73
N THR A 84 4.20 4.33 -10.02
CA THR A 84 2.93 3.62 -9.80
C THR A 84 2.57 3.53 -8.33
N ILE A 85 3.54 3.28 -7.44
CA ILE A 85 3.31 3.32 -5.99
C ILE A 85 2.81 4.71 -5.57
N ALA A 86 3.44 5.79 -6.02
CA ALA A 86 3.01 7.13 -5.70
C ALA A 86 1.57 7.42 -6.16
N ILE A 87 1.19 6.98 -7.38
CA ILE A 87 -0.18 7.12 -7.89
C ILE A 87 -1.17 6.32 -7.03
N ILE A 88 -0.82 5.10 -6.63
CA ILE A 88 -1.68 4.24 -5.80
C ILE A 88 -1.92 4.86 -4.43
N PHE A 89 -0.97 5.62 -3.88
CA PHE A 89 -1.18 6.31 -2.60
C PHE A 89 -2.18 7.47 -2.68
N ILE A 90 -2.43 8.05 -3.86
CA ILE A 90 -3.40 9.16 -4.01
C ILE A 90 -4.80 8.78 -3.51
N PRO A 91 -5.45 7.69 -3.98
CA PRO A 91 -6.77 7.31 -3.47
C PRO A 91 -6.77 7.00 -1.96
N PHE A 92 -5.66 6.50 -1.39
CA PHE A 92 -5.56 6.29 0.06
C PHE A 92 -5.69 7.59 0.85
N THR A 93 -5.20 8.71 0.32
CA THR A 93 -5.29 10.01 1.01
C THR A 93 -6.72 10.52 1.13
N TRP A 94 -7.65 10.04 0.29
CA TRP A 94 -9.07 10.42 0.32
C TRP A 94 -9.89 9.57 1.30
N ILE A 95 -9.35 8.50 1.85
CA ILE A 95 -10.06 7.62 2.79
C ILE A 95 -10.53 8.42 4.00
N LEU A 96 -9.67 9.24 4.59
CA LEU A 96 -10.02 10.06 5.74
C LEU A 96 -11.07 11.12 5.41
N VAL A 97 -11.03 11.71 4.21
CA VAL A 97 -12.06 12.65 3.74
C VAL A 97 -13.41 11.97 3.67
N ILE A 98 -13.49 10.84 2.95
CA ILE A 98 -14.74 10.07 2.78
C ILE A 98 -15.29 9.65 4.15
N PHE A 99 -14.39 9.23 5.04
CA PHE A 99 -14.75 8.82 6.39
C PHE A 99 -15.28 9.98 7.23
N SER A 100 -14.65 11.16 7.12
CA SER A 100 -15.08 12.38 7.83
C SER A 100 -16.44 12.87 7.36
N LEU A 101 -16.70 12.84 6.04
CA LEU A 101 -18.00 13.22 5.47
C LEU A 101 -19.12 12.27 5.94
N LYS A 102 -18.87 10.96 5.88
CA LYS A 102 -19.82 9.94 6.35
C LYS A 102 -20.09 10.03 7.85
N PHE A 103 -19.08 10.35 8.64
CA PHE A 103 -19.24 10.57 10.09
C PHE A 103 -20.09 11.80 10.39
N SER A 104 -19.88 12.91 9.68
CA SER A 104 -20.69 14.12 9.82
C SER A 104 -22.15 13.85 9.54
N ASP A 105 -22.47 13.11 8.47
CA ASP A 105 -23.83 12.70 8.13
C ASP A 105 -24.48 11.82 9.24
N THR A 106 -23.68 10.95 9.85
CA THR A 106 -24.14 10.02 10.89
C THR A 106 -24.43 10.71 12.21
N VAL A 107 -23.62 11.71 12.59
CA VAL A 107 -23.84 12.52 13.80
C VAL A 107 -25.13 13.34 13.67
N ASN A 108 -25.47 13.77 12.45
CA ASN A 108 -26.65 14.53 12.15
C ASN A 108 -27.91 13.65 11.94
N SER A 109 -27.75 12.33 11.82
CA SER A 109 -28.84 11.38 11.67
C SER A 109 -29.13 10.64 12.99
N LEU A 110 -30.41 10.46 13.34
CA LEU A 110 -30.85 9.73 14.53
C LEU A 110 -30.54 8.22 14.54
N HIS A 111 -29.93 7.69 13.47
CA HIS A 111 -29.55 6.30 13.31
C HIS A 111 -28.08 6.11 12.89
N PRO A 112 -27.19 5.78 13.81
CA PRO A 112 -25.77 5.55 13.47
C PRO A 112 -25.57 4.22 12.75
N SER A 113 -25.50 4.21 11.43
CA SER A 113 -25.06 3.05 10.62
C SER A 113 -23.53 3.09 10.37
N THR A 114 -22.74 3.19 11.45
CA THR A 114 -21.28 3.29 11.39
C THR A 114 -20.63 2.08 10.74
N ASN A 115 -21.18 0.89 10.88
CA ASN A 115 -20.60 -0.35 10.38
C ASN A 115 -20.53 -0.42 8.83
N PHE A 116 -21.52 0.09 8.11
CA PHE A 116 -21.57 -0.01 6.65
C PHE A 116 -20.49 0.86 5.98
N ALA A 117 -20.28 2.08 6.46
CA ALA A 117 -19.26 2.98 5.91
C ALA A 117 -17.84 2.46 6.17
N SER A 118 -17.59 1.93 7.37
CA SER A 118 -16.29 1.38 7.78
C SER A 118 -15.88 0.17 6.94
N ILE A 119 -16.81 -0.74 6.65
CA ILE A 119 -16.57 -1.94 5.85
C ILE A 119 -16.24 -1.60 4.40
N ASN A 120 -16.96 -0.65 3.78
CA ASN A 120 -16.67 -0.25 2.40
C ASN A 120 -15.26 0.36 2.27
N ILE A 121 -14.81 1.14 3.24
CA ILE A 121 -13.46 1.70 3.27
C ILE A 121 -12.41 0.58 3.34
N ILE A 122 -12.63 -0.43 4.17
CA ILE A 122 -11.69 -1.55 4.31
C ILE A 122 -11.64 -2.38 3.04
N VAL A 123 -12.78 -2.70 2.45
CA VAL A 123 -12.84 -3.41 1.16
C VAL A 123 -12.06 -2.63 0.10
N PHE A 124 -12.24 -1.32 0.03
CA PHE A 124 -11.48 -0.46 -0.88
C PHE A 124 -9.96 -0.56 -0.65
N VAL A 125 -9.51 -0.50 0.61
CA VAL A 125 -8.09 -0.67 0.98
C VAL A 125 -7.58 -2.04 0.57
N LEU A 126 -8.32 -3.12 0.86
CA LEU A 126 -7.94 -4.48 0.49
C LEU A 126 -7.80 -4.65 -1.02
N VAL A 127 -8.73 -4.08 -1.80
CA VAL A 127 -8.68 -4.12 -3.28
C VAL A 127 -7.44 -3.39 -3.80
N ILE A 128 -7.14 -2.19 -3.30
CA ILE A 128 -5.96 -1.44 -3.74
C ILE A 128 -4.67 -2.18 -3.39
N LEU A 129 -4.55 -2.73 -2.17
CA LEU A 129 -3.39 -3.53 -1.77
C LEU A 129 -3.25 -4.78 -2.63
N ALA A 130 -4.34 -5.46 -2.96
CA ALA A 130 -4.35 -6.62 -3.83
C ALA A 130 -3.82 -6.28 -5.23
N LEU A 131 -4.32 -5.19 -5.82
CA LEU A 131 -3.86 -4.71 -7.13
C LEU A 131 -2.38 -4.32 -7.10
N LEU A 132 -1.91 -3.70 -6.01
CA LEU A 132 -0.50 -3.37 -5.81
C LEU A 132 0.37 -4.63 -5.76
N PHE A 133 -0.02 -5.66 -5.01
CA PHE A 133 0.74 -6.92 -4.95
C PHE A 133 0.77 -7.64 -6.30
N ILE A 134 -0.34 -7.69 -7.02
CA ILE A 134 -0.39 -8.24 -8.38
C ILE A 134 0.53 -7.45 -9.30
N PHE A 135 0.48 -6.12 -9.25
CA PHE A 135 1.34 -5.25 -10.06
C PHE A 135 2.83 -5.48 -9.76
N ILE A 136 3.23 -5.48 -8.50
CA ILE A 136 4.62 -5.74 -8.09
C ILE A 136 5.09 -7.11 -8.58
N SER A 137 4.21 -8.12 -8.58
CA SER A 137 4.54 -9.48 -8.99
C SER A 137 5.11 -9.58 -10.42
N PHE A 138 4.72 -8.68 -11.32
CA PHE A 138 5.21 -8.69 -12.71
C PHE A 138 6.69 -8.28 -12.83
N TYR A 139 7.22 -7.59 -11.84
CA TYR A 139 8.58 -7.05 -11.88
C TYR A 139 9.57 -7.81 -10.99
N LEU A 140 9.09 -8.55 -9.98
CA LEU A 140 9.95 -9.18 -8.98
C LEU A 140 11.03 -10.09 -9.58
N GLU A 141 10.69 -10.95 -10.54
CA GLU A 141 11.64 -11.91 -11.13
C GLU A 141 12.79 -11.23 -11.88
N ASN A 142 12.54 -10.04 -12.42
CA ASN A 142 13.50 -9.30 -13.23
C ASN A 142 14.38 -8.34 -12.43
N LEU A 143 14.12 -8.20 -11.11
CA LEU A 143 14.93 -7.36 -10.23
C LEU A 143 16.31 -7.98 -10.02
N LYS A 144 17.33 -7.24 -10.42
CA LYS A 144 18.73 -7.56 -10.09
C LYS A 144 19.03 -7.18 -8.65
N GLN A 145 19.99 -7.89 -8.03
CA GLN A 145 20.37 -7.68 -6.64
C GLN A 145 20.77 -6.22 -6.39
N ASN A 146 20.14 -5.60 -5.39
CA ASN A 146 20.37 -4.21 -5.00
C ASN A 146 19.92 -3.97 -3.55
N TRP A 147 20.27 -2.77 -3.00
CA TRP A 147 19.97 -2.38 -1.63
C TRP A 147 18.65 -1.62 -1.45
N TYR A 148 17.92 -1.30 -2.53
CA TYR A 148 16.79 -0.37 -2.47
C TYR A 148 15.43 -1.03 -2.62
N ILE A 149 15.27 -1.98 -3.55
CA ILE A 149 13.99 -2.57 -3.91
C ILE A 149 14.07 -4.10 -4.03
N GLY A 150 13.04 -4.81 -3.53
CA GLY A 150 12.92 -6.26 -3.61
C GLY A 150 12.79 -6.97 -2.27
N ILE A 151 12.85 -8.31 -2.27
CA ILE A 151 12.82 -9.15 -1.08
C ILE A 151 14.22 -9.21 -0.49
N ARG A 152 14.50 -8.28 0.45
CA ARG A 152 15.82 -8.04 1.01
C ARG A 152 15.98 -8.73 2.35
N THR A 153 16.40 -9.97 2.31
CA THR A 153 16.85 -10.72 3.50
C THR A 153 18.37 -10.68 3.59
N PRO A 154 18.98 -10.95 4.75
CA PRO A 154 20.44 -11.08 4.86
C PRO A 154 21.02 -12.09 3.87
N TRP A 155 20.25 -13.09 3.48
CA TRP A 155 20.67 -14.16 2.58
C TRP A 155 20.59 -13.77 1.11
N THR A 156 19.52 -13.06 0.71
CA THR A 156 19.37 -12.55 -0.66
C THR A 156 20.40 -11.47 -0.96
N LEU A 157 20.72 -10.61 0.01
CA LEU A 157 21.72 -9.55 -0.16
C LEU A 157 23.16 -10.09 -0.22
N LYS A 158 23.44 -11.27 0.35
CA LYS A 158 24.76 -11.89 0.35
C LYS A 158 25.04 -12.76 -0.87
N ASN A 159 24.02 -13.20 -1.61
CA ASN A 159 24.17 -14.16 -2.70
C ASN A 159 23.17 -13.91 -3.83
N GLU A 160 23.70 -13.67 -5.04
CA GLU A 160 22.88 -13.37 -6.22
C GLU A 160 21.99 -14.54 -6.65
N LEU A 161 22.45 -15.78 -6.51
CA LEU A 161 21.65 -16.96 -6.84
C LEU A 161 20.46 -17.11 -5.90
N VAL A 162 20.67 -16.84 -4.59
CA VAL A 162 19.58 -16.82 -3.59
C VAL A 162 18.61 -15.70 -3.91
N TRP A 163 19.11 -14.51 -4.28
CA TRP A 163 18.29 -13.39 -4.73
C TRP A 163 17.37 -13.81 -5.87
N LYS A 164 17.96 -14.31 -6.96
CA LYS A 164 17.25 -14.70 -8.18
C LYS A 164 16.16 -15.75 -7.93
N LYS A 165 16.49 -16.80 -7.16
CA LYS A 165 15.53 -17.86 -6.79
C LYS A 165 14.41 -17.32 -5.91
N THR A 166 14.73 -16.48 -4.92
CA THR A 166 13.75 -15.90 -4.00
C THR A 166 12.79 -14.96 -4.73
N HIS A 167 13.28 -14.11 -5.64
CA HIS A 167 12.44 -13.21 -6.41
C HIS A 167 11.57 -13.93 -7.45
N LYS A 168 12.08 -15.04 -8.02
CA LYS A 168 11.26 -15.93 -8.85
C LYS A 168 10.10 -16.54 -8.05
N LEU A 169 10.33 -17.02 -6.82
CA LEU A 169 9.26 -17.47 -5.94
C LEU A 169 8.34 -16.31 -5.55
N GLY A 170 8.91 -15.16 -5.21
CA GLY A 170 8.20 -13.94 -4.85
C GLY A 170 7.19 -13.51 -5.92
N LYS A 171 7.52 -13.62 -7.20
CA LYS A 171 6.58 -13.38 -8.30
C LYS A 171 5.27 -14.17 -8.13
N TYR A 172 5.36 -15.43 -7.78
CA TYR A 172 4.17 -16.28 -7.58
C TYR A 172 3.46 -15.98 -6.27
N THR A 173 4.20 -15.84 -5.17
CA THR A 173 3.58 -15.56 -3.86
C THR A 173 2.88 -14.20 -3.81
N PHE A 174 3.43 -13.16 -4.44
CA PHE A 174 2.77 -11.86 -4.55
C PHE A 174 1.53 -11.91 -5.44
N ARG A 175 1.58 -12.64 -6.56
CA ARG A 175 0.44 -12.78 -7.46
C ARG A 175 -0.70 -13.54 -6.80
N ILE A 176 -0.39 -14.70 -6.21
CA ILE A 176 -1.38 -15.52 -5.51
C ILE A 176 -1.92 -14.78 -4.30
N GLY A 177 -1.05 -14.14 -3.49
CA GLY A 177 -1.46 -13.34 -2.35
C GLY A 177 -2.39 -12.18 -2.74
N GLY A 178 -2.10 -11.48 -3.83
CA GLY A 178 -2.96 -10.43 -4.36
C GLY A 178 -4.33 -10.95 -4.83
N ILE A 179 -4.36 -12.08 -5.56
CA ILE A 179 -5.63 -12.71 -5.99
C ILE A 179 -6.45 -13.17 -4.78
N LEU A 180 -5.82 -13.82 -3.81
CA LEU A 180 -6.49 -14.24 -2.58
C LEU A 180 -7.05 -13.04 -1.80
N LEU A 181 -6.32 -11.92 -1.77
CA LEU A 181 -6.80 -10.70 -1.12
C LEU A 181 -8.00 -10.09 -1.85
N LEU A 182 -8.09 -10.17 -3.19
CA LEU A 182 -9.29 -9.76 -3.93
C LEU A 182 -10.51 -10.63 -3.58
N ILE A 183 -10.33 -11.95 -3.57
CA ILE A 183 -11.40 -12.88 -3.18
C ILE A 183 -11.83 -12.61 -1.74
N HIS A 184 -10.88 -12.36 -0.87
CA HIS A 184 -11.13 -12.04 0.53
C HIS A 184 -11.86 -10.70 0.70
N ALA A 185 -11.52 -9.67 -0.08
CA ALA A 185 -12.22 -8.39 -0.08
C ALA A 185 -13.70 -8.56 -0.45
N ILE A 186 -14.03 -9.43 -1.42
CA ILE A 186 -15.41 -9.79 -1.77
C ILE A 186 -16.11 -10.48 -0.59
N ALA A 187 -15.44 -11.41 0.09
CA ALA A 187 -16.01 -12.09 1.26
C ALA A 187 -16.30 -11.11 2.41
N VAL A 188 -15.39 -10.17 2.67
CA VAL A 188 -15.58 -9.10 3.67
C VAL A 188 -16.77 -8.22 3.30
N PHE A 189 -16.92 -7.84 2.02
CA PHE A 189 -18.03 -7.07 1.53
C PHE A 189 -19.38 -7.77 1.72
N LEU A 190 -19.44 -9.08 1.45
CA LEU A 190 -20.68 -9.88 1.56
C LEU A 190 -21.06 -10.21 3.00
N THR A 191 -20.07 -10.40 3.87
CA THR A 191 -20.31 -10.79 5.28
C THR A 191 -20.46 -9.62 6.22
N PHE A 192 -20.08 -8.42 5.81
CA PHE A 192 -20.03 -7.21 6.64
C PHE A 192 -19.26 -7.42 7.96
N ASN A 193 -18.25 -8.31 7.95
CA ASN A 193 -17.51 -8.66 9.15
C ASN A 193 -16.05 -8.16 9.07
N PHE A 194 -15.73 -7.18 9.91
CA PHE A 194 -14.42 -6.56 10.00
C PHE A 194 -13.31 -7.54 10.42
N PHE A 195 -13.62 -8.49 11.27
CA PHE A 195 -12.64 -9.46 11.76
C PHE A 195 -12.08 -10.35 10.65
N TYR A 196 -12.91 -10.68 9.65
CA TYR A 196 -12.43 -11.39 8.47
C TYR A 196 -11.38 -10.59 7.68
N ALA A 197 -11.52 -9.27 7.61
CA ALA A 197 -10.53 -8.44 6.90
C ALA A 197 -9.12 -8.60 7.50
N ILE A 198 -9.02 -8.65 8.82
CA ILE A 198 -7.74 -8.82 9.54
C ILE A 198 -7.16 -10.21 9.29
N ILE A 199 -7.98 -11.26 9.39
CA ILE A 199 -7.52 -12.63 9.15
C ILE A 199 -6.96 -12.78 7.73
N GLY A 200 -7.68 -12.29 6.73
CA GLY A 200 -7.22 -12.36 5.34
C GLY A 200 -5.92 -11.58 5.10
N LEU A 201 -5.78 -10.41 5.72
CA LEU A 201 -4.57 -9.62 5.60
C LEU A 201 -3.36 -10.35 6.23
N ILE A 202 -3.54 -10.94 7.41
CA ILE A 202 -2.49 -11.74 8.07
C ILE A 202 -2.09 -12.93 7.20
N MET A 203 -3.05 -13.68 6.67
CA MET A 203 -2.78 -14.83 5.78
C MET A 203 -2.00 -14.40 4.54
N VAL A 204 -2.38 -13.30 3.91
CA VAL A 204 -1.67 -12.77 2.73
C VAL A 204 -0.26 -12.31 3.08
N ILE A 205 -0.04 -11.65 4.21
CA ILE A 205 1.31 -11.26 4.67
C ILE A 205 2.20 -12.50 4.86
N ILE A 206 1.68 -13.58 5.42
CA ILE A 206 2.42 -14.84 5.56
C ILE A 206 2.81 -15.39 4.19
N ILE A 207 1.93 -15.32 3.19
CA ILE A 207 2.20 -15.82 1.83
C ILE A 207 3.25 -14.95 1.14
N ILE A 208 3.09 -13.62 1.13
CA ILE A 208 3.93 -12.72 0.35
C ILE A 208 5.29 -12.43 0.99
N ALA A 209 5.38 -12.46 2.32
CA ALA A 209 6.61 -12.19 3.06
C ALA A 209 7.18 -13.46 3.72
N GLY A 210 6.38 -14.19 4.49
CA GLY A 210 6.83 -15.33 5.27
C GLY A 210 7.43 -16.45 4.39
N ILE A 211 6.73 -16.85 3.34
CA ILE A 211 7.20 -17.91 2.44
C ILE A 211 8.52 -17.55 1.75
N PRO A 212 8.68 -16.36 1.11
CA PRO A 212 9.95 -15.98 0.49
C PRO A 212 11.10 -15.83 1.49
N ILE A 213 10.84 -15.32 2.70
CA ILE A 213 11.85 -15.19 3.75
C ILE A 213 12.39 -16.56 4.13
N LEU A 214 11.53 -17.52 4.46
CA LEU A 214 11.91 -18.89 4.81
C LEU A 214 12.64 -19.60 3.65
N TYR A 215 12.15 -19.40 2.43
CA TYR A 215 12.77 -19.96 1.24
C TYR A 215 14.18 -19.41 1.02
N SER A 216 14.39 -18.10 1.18
CA SER A 216 15.71 -17.49 1.02
C SER A 216 16.74 -18.06 1.99
N TYR A 217 16.33 -18.34 3.24
CA TYR A 217 17.18 -19.00 4.22
C TYR A 217 17.54 -20.45 3.82
N LYS A 218 16.55 -21.23 3.38
CA LYS A 218 16.77 -22.61 2.93
C LYS A 218 17.72 -22.67 1.74
N GLU A 219 17.54 -21.82 0.73
CA GLU A 219 18.43 -21.78 -0.44
C GLU A 219 19.86 -21.34 -0.06
N TYR A 220 20.00 -20.38 0.84
CA TYR A 220 21.31 -19.97 1.33
C TYR A 220 22.06 -21.08 2.07
N LYS A 221 21.37 -21.88 2.89
CA LYS A 221 21.95 -23.06 3.56
C LYS A 221 22.45 -24.13 2.58
N LYS A 222 21.76 -24.34 1.44
CA LYS A 222 22.18 -25.30 0.41
C LYS A 222 23.50 -24.91 -0.27
N ILE A 223 23.77 -23.63 -0.40
CA ILE A 223 24.97 -23.09 -1.07
C ILE A 223 26.19 -23.12 -0.12
N LYS A 224 25.93 -23.11 1.19
CA LYS A 224 27.01 -23.19 2.19
C LYS A 224 27.48 -24.61 2.50
N LYS A 225 26.75 -25.63 2.05
CA LYS A 225 27.16 -27.03 2.09
C LYS A 225 27.94 -27.38 0.84
#